data_9ca2238a08b40c4594b70304094643a5
#
_entry.id   9ca2238a08b40c4594b70304094643a5
#
_cell.length_a   1.000
_cell.length_b   1.000
_cell.length_c   1.000
_cell.angle_alpha   90.00
_cell.angle_beta   90.00
_cell.angle_gamma   90.00
#
_symmetry.space_group_name_H-M   'P 1'
#
loop_
_entity.id
_entity.type
_entity.pdbx_description
1 polymer ?
#
loop_
_entity_poly.entity_id
_entity_poly.type
_entity_poly.pdbx_seq_one_letter_code
_entity_poly.pdbx_strand_id
1 'polypeptide(L)'
;RRPIGSRGKAAAKAVLYLALAAGAVGFMRGTPASSAAQTRDITALLMSWPLGAALVGVAGLVVIGVGVFHVVKGIQRRFVADLVERPGRLVGGLAIVGYVAKGLALIVVGGLFLRAAWTHDPSGSTGLDGALAVLLGAPFGPALVAGIGLGFAAYGLYSFARARFART
;
A
#
# COMPACT_ATOMS: atom_id res chain seq x y z
N ARG A 1 -10.56 -31.00 -5.00
CA ARG A 1 -9.39 -30.50 -4.24
C ARG A 1 -9.13 -29.07 -4.66
N ARG A 2 -9.37 -28.07 -3.78
CA ARG A 2 -9.09 -26.67 -4.07
C ARG A 2 -7.56 -26.50 -4.16
N PRO A 3 -7.04 -25.80 -5.19
CA PRO A 3 -5.58 -25.62 -5.37
C PRO A 3 -4.98 -24.87 -4.18
N ILE A 4 -3.78 -25.28 -3.77
CA ILE A 4 -3.04 -24.73 -2.60
C ILE A 4 -2.98 -23.19 -2.62
N GLY A 5 -2.91 -22.58 -3.79
CA GLY A 5 -2.94 -21.13 -3.96
C GLY A 5 -4.22 -20.43 -3.52
N SER A 6 -5.37 -21.12 -3.48
CA SER A 6 -6.64 -20.54 -2.99
C SER A 6 -6.69 -20.48 -1.46
N ARG A 7 -6.05 -21.41 -0.77
CA ARG A 7 -5.95 -21.45 0.70
C ARG A 7 -5.02 -20.33 1.22
N GLY A 8 -3.88 -20.08 0.55
CA GLY A 8 -2.99 -19.00 0.89
C GLY A 8 -3.65 -17.63 0.72
N LYS A 9 -4.40 -17.43 -0.38
CA LYS A 9 -5.16 -16.19 -0.60
C LYS A 9 -6.27 -16.00 0.44
N ALA A 10 -6.95 -17.06 0.85
CA ALA A 10 -7.98 -16.99 1.88
C ALA A 10 -7.37 -16.67 3.26
N ALA A 11 -6.26 -17.30 3.62
CA ALA A 11 -5.54 -17.01 4.85
C ALA A 11 -5.04 -15.55 4.90
N ALA A 12 -4.44 -15.07 3.83
CA ALA A 12 -3.99 -13.67 3.74
C ALA A 12 -5.15 -12.67 3.89
N LYS A 13 -6.31 -12.95 3.27
CA LYS A 13 -7.52 -12.13 3.46
C LYS A 13 -8.03 -12.19 4.89
N ALA A 14 -8.06 -13.37 5.52
CA ALA A 14 -8.50 -13.52 6.90
C ALA A 14 -7.62 -12.70 7.87
N VAL A 15 -6.30 -12.77 7.72
CA VAL A 15 -5.36 -11.96 8.50
C VAL A 15 -5.60 -10.47 8.30
N LEU A 16 -5.80 -10.03 7.05
CA LEU A 16 -6.11 -8.63 6.75
C LEU A 16 -7.40 -8.16 7.43
N TYR A 17 -8.48 -8.95 7.32
CA TYR A 17 -9.75 -8.57 7.95
C TYR A 17 -9.68 -8.60 9.48
N LEU A 18 -8.94 -9.53 10.08
CA LEU A 18 -8.72 -9.54 11.52
C LEU A 18 -7.92 -8.30 11.98
N ALA A 19 -6.90 -7.90 11.24
CA ALA A 19 -6.14 -6.69 11.53
C ALA A 19 -7.03 -5.43 11.43
N LEU A 20 -7.87 -5.34 10.40
CA LEU A 20 -8.84 -4.23 10.26
C LEU A 20 -9.88 -4.23 11.39
N ALA A 21 -10.40 -5.40 11.78
CA ALA A 21 -11.35 -5.52 12.88
C ALA A 21 -10.72 -5.10 14.22
N ALA A 22 -9.48 -5.53 14.49
CA ALA A 22 -8.74 -5.12 15.69
C ALA A 22 -8.52 -3.60 15.73
N GLY A 23 -8.16 -2.99 14.59
CA GLY A 23 -8.05 -1.54 14.46
C GLY A 23 -9.36 -0.81 14.73
N ALA A 24 -10.48 -1.32 14.19
CA ALA A 24 -11.82 -0.75 14.43
C ALA A 24 -12.22 -0.82 15.91
N VAL A 25 -11.96 -1.94 16.58
CA VAL A 25 -12.21 -2.09 18.03
C VAL A 25 -11.33 -1.12 18.86
N GLY A 26 -10.06 -0.95 18.49
CA GLY A 26 -9.17 0.03 19.11
C GLY A 26 -9.73 1.46 18.99
N PHE A 27 -10.20 1.81 17.80
CA PHE A 27 -10.83 3.12 17.56
C PHE A 27 -12.09 3.34 18.39
N MET A 28 -12.95 2.32 18.51
CA MET A 28 -14.16 2.37 19.37
C MET A 28 -13.84 2.56 20.85
N ARG A 29 -12.70 2.08 21.32
CA ARG A 29 -12.23 2.22 22.70
C ARG A 29 -11.57 3.58 22.98
N GLY A 30 -11.57 4.49 22.01
CA GLY A 30 -11.00 5.83 22.18
C GLY A 30 -9.46 5.86 22.20
N THR A 31 -8.80 4.81 21.76
CA THR A 31 -7.37 4.80 21.49
C THR A 31 -7.17 5.09 20.00
N PRO A 32 -7.06 6.36 19.57
CA PRO A 32 -6.73 6.68 18.18
C PRO A 32 -5.26 6.34 17.97
N ALA A 33 -4.98 5.06 17.78
CA ALA A 33 -3.67 4.68 17.28
C ALA A 33 -3.57 5.19 15.85
N SER A 34 -2.64 6.10 15.60
CA SER A 34 -2.32 6.48 14.23
C SER A 34 -1.93 5.20 13.47
N SER A 35 -2.24 5.11 12.18
CA SER A 35 -1.84 3.97 11.34
C SER A 35 -0.33 3.69 11.45
N ALA A 36 0.48 4.73 11.65
CA ALA A 36 1.90 4.62 11.92
C ALA A 36 2.21 3.92 13.25
N ALA A 37 1.52 4.29 14.35
CA ALA A 37 1.73 3.64 15.64
C ALA A 37 1.36 2.15 15.57
N GLN A 38 0.20 1.83 15.02
CA GLN A 38 -0.23 0.44 14.85
C GLN A 38 0.75 -0.38 14.00
N THR A 39 1.28 0.19 12.93
CA THR A 39 2.28 -0.48 12.09
C THR A 39 3.57 -0.73 12.85
N ARG A 40 4.04 0.25 13.65
CA ARG A 40 5.23 0.09 14.51
C ARG A 40 5.05 -1.00 15.54
N ASP A 41 3.91 -1.02 16.24
CA ASP A 41 3.62 -2.01 17.28
C ASP A 41 3.60 -3.43 16.71
N ILE A 42 2.95 -3.63 15.57
CA ILE A 42 2.95 -4.93 14.87
C ILE A 42 4.37 -5.32 14.44
N THR A 43 5.14 -4.37 13.92
CA THR A 43 6.52 -4.62 13.50
C THR A 43 7.41 -4.93 14.70
N ALA A 44 7.27 -4.20 15.82
CA ALA A 44 7.99 -4.47 17.05
C ALA A 44 7.68 -5.87 17.59
N LEU A 45 6.40 -6.25 17.59
CA LEU A 45 5.97 -7.59 17.98
C LEU A 45 6.57 -8.67 17.08
N LEU A 46 6.58 -8.47 15.77
CA LEU A 46 7.20 -9.41 14.84
C LEU A 46 8.71 -9.51 15.09
N MET A 47 9.38 -8.38 15.28
CA MET A 47 10.85 -8.32 15.47
C MET A 47 11.29 -8.86 16.83
N SER A 48 10.40 -9.05 17.80
CA SER A 48 10.71 -9.74 19.04
C SER A 48 10.97 -11.25 18.86
N TRP A 49 10.63 -11.82 17.69
CA TRP A 49 10.89 -13.21 17.36
C TRP A 49 12.26 -13.39 16.68
N PRO A 50 12.92 -14.55 16.81
CA PRO A 50 14.28 -14.76 16.28
C PRO A 50 14.45 -14.50 14.78
N LEU A 51 13.40 -14.71 13.97
CA LEU A 51 13.37 -14.46 12.52
C LEU A 51 12.51 -13.23 12.14
N GLY A 52 12.09 -12.43 13.11
CA GLY A 52 11.16 -11.35 12.92
C GLY A 52 11.66 -10.27 11.97
N ALA A 53 12.92 -9.88 12.09
CA ALA A 53 13.53 -8.90 11.18
C ALA A 53 13.54 -9.40 9.73
N ALA A 54 13.83 -10.69 9.51
CA ALA A 54 13.76 -11.28 8.17
C ALA A 54 12.34 -11.27 7.61
N LEU A 55 11.33 -11.57 8.42
CA LEU A 55 9.92 -11.50 8.03
C LEU A 55 9.52 -10.08 7.65
N VAL A 56 9.93 -9.08 8.42
CA VAL A 56 9.69 -7.66 8.11
C VAL A 56 10.39 -7.26 6.82
N GLY A 57 11.62 -7.71 6.59
CA GLY A 57 12.36 -7.49 5.35
C GLY A 57 11.66 -8.10 4.14
N VAL A 58 11.19 -9.34 4.25
CA VAL A 58 10.40 -10.00 3.18
C VAL A 58 9.10 -9.25 2.92
N ALA A 59 8.39 -8.80 3.97
CA ALA A 59 7.20 -7.98 3.81
C ALA A 59 7.51 -6.68 3.05
N GLY A 60 8.61 -6.00 3.39
CA GLY A 60 9.08 -4.81 2.68
C GLY A 60 9.34 -5.08 1.19
N LEU A 61 10.03 -6.17 0.85
CA LEU A 61 10.28 -6.57 -0.54
C LEU A 61 8.97 -6.86 -1.29
N VAL A 62 8.03 -7.54 -0.67
CA VAL A 62 6.70 -7.81 -1.27
C VAL A 62 5.97 -6.50 -1.55
N VAL A 63 5.97 -5.56 -0.60
CA VAL A 63 5.32 -4.26 -0.77
C VAL A 63 5.97 -3.46 -1.90
N ILE A 64 7.31 -3.45 -2.00
CA ILE A 64 8.04 -2.84 -3.14
C ILE A 64 7.63 -3.51 -4.44
N GLY A 65 7.61 -4.84 -4.50
CA GLY A 65 7.21 -5.57 -5.69
C GLY A 65 5.79 -5.23 -6.16
N VAL A 66 4.86 -5.11 -5.22
CA VAL A 66 3.49 -4.63 -5.51
C VAL A 66 3.50 -3.18 -5.98
N GLY A 67 4.33 -2.32 -5.40
CA GLY A 67 4.50 -0.94 -5.83
C GLY A 67 5.01 -0.84 -7.26
N VAL A 68 6.09 -1.55 -7.59
CA VAL A 68 6.65 -1.63 -8.96
C VAL A 68 5.60 -2.16 -9.94
N PHE A 69 4.86 -3.22 -9.56
CA PHE A 69 3.78 -3.74 -10.39
C PHE A 69 2.73 -2.67 -10.72
N HIS A 70 2.33 -1.83 -9.74
CA HIS A 70 1.38 -0.74 -9.96
C HIS A 70 1.94 0.33 -10.89
N VAL A 71 3.22 0.73 -10.73
CA VAL A 71 3.88 1.68 -11.63
C VAL A 71 3.89 1.15 -13.07
N VAL A 72 4.35 -0.09 -13.25
CA VAL A 72 4.41 -0.75 -14.57
C VAL A 72 3.00 -0.87 -15.17
N LYS A 73 2.02 -1.30 -14.38
CA LYS A 73 0.62 -1.40 -14.81
C LYS A 73 0.06 -0.05 -15.27
N GLY A 74 0.40 1.04 -14.56
CA GLY A 74 0.02 2.40 -14.94
C GLY A 74 0.65 2.84 -16.26
N ILE A 75 1.98 2.75 -16.38
CA ILE A 75 2.73 3.18 -17.56
C ILE A 75 2.35 2.37 -18.80
N GLN A 76 2.26 1.05 -18.68
CA GLN A 76 1.92 0.14 -19.79
C GLN A 76 0.42 0.12 -20.11
N ARG A 77 -0.39 0.92 -19.41
CA ARG A 77 -1.86 0.97 -19.60
C ARG A 77 -2.55 -0.39 -19.51
N ARG A 78 -1.97 -1.36 -18.80
CA ARG A 78 -2.52 -2.71 -18.65
C ARG A 78 -3.88 -2.74 -17.93
N PHE A 79 -4.25 -1.65 -17.24
CA PHE A 79 -5.57 -1.49 -16.64
C PHE A 79 -6.71 -1.45 -17.67
N VAL A 80 -6.40 -1.14 -18.94
CA VAL A 80 -7.41 -1.15 -20.02
C VAL A 80 -7.99 -2.55 -20.24
N ALA A 81 -7.20 -3.60 -20.00
CA ALA A 81 -7.68 -4.99 -20.10
C ALA A 81 -8.74 -5.35 -19.02
N ASP A 82 -8.79 -4.58 -17.92
CA ASP A 82 -9.74 -4.79 -16.82
C ASP A 82 -11.11 -4.13 -17.10
N LEU A 83 -11.27 -3.42 -18.23
CA LEU A 83 -12.47 -2.65 -18.59
C LEU A 83 -13.20 -3.29 -19.78
N VAL A 84 -14.53 -3.21 -19.80
CA VAL A 84 -15.36 -3.70 -20.91
C VAL A 84 -15.22 -2.80 -22.13
N GLU A 85 -15.13 -1.49 -21.91
CA GLU A 85 -14.98 -0.47 -22.95
C GLU A 85 -13.64 0.26 -22.80
N ARG A 86 -13.10 0.78 -23.90
CA ARG A 86 -11.88 1.59 -23.85
C ARG A 86 -12.17 2.90 -23.13
N PRO A 87 -11.46 3.20 -22.03
CA PRO A 87 -11.68 4.44 -21.31
C PRO A 87 -11.33 5.63 -22.21
N GLY A 88 -12.11 6.69 -22.12
CA GLY A 88 -11.79 7.97 -22.76
C GLY A 88 -10.42 8.48 -22.31
N ARG A 89 -9.84 9.42 -23.06
CA ARG A 89 -8.49 9.97 -22.80
C ARG A 89 -8.31 10.48 -21.36
N LEU A 90 -9.32 11.14 -20.79
CA LEU A 90 -9.29 11.63 -19.41
C LEU A 90 -9.22 10.51 -18.39
N VAL A 91 -10.08 9.50 -18.50
CA VAL A 91 -10.09 8.35 -17.57
C VAL A 91 -8.80 7.57 -17.67
N GLY A 92 -8.26 7.42 -18.89
CA GLY A 92 -6.95 6.79 -19.11
C GLY A 92 -5.80 7.57 -18.48
N GLY A 93 -5.80 8.90 -18.55
CA GLY A 93 -4.82 9.76 -17.89
C GLY A 93 -4.89 9.67 -16.37
N LEU A 94 -6.08 9.79 -15.81
CA LEU A 94 -6.32 9.64 -14.36
C LEU A 94 -5.85 8.28 -13.83
N ALA A 95 -6.10 7.21 -14.60
CA ALA A 95 -5.64 5.88 -14.24
C ALA A 95 -4.11 5.80 -14.19
N ILE A 96 -3.40 6.31 -15.20
CA ILE A 96 -1.93 6.29 -15.23
C ILE A 96 -1.37 7.00 -14.02
N VAL A 97 -1.79 8.26 -13.80
CA VAL A 97 -1.31 9.09 -12.67
C VAL A 97 -1.61 8.40 -11.35
N GLY A 98 -2.83 7.88 -11.18
CA GLY A 98 -3.25 7.19 -9.96
C GLY A 98 -2.47 5.91 -9.67
N TYR A 99 -2.26 5.06 -10.68
CA TYR A 99 -1.48 3.83 -10.53
C TYR A 99 -0.01 4.11 -10.22
N VAL A 100 0.59 5.11 -10.88
CA VAL A 100 1.98 5.50 -10.64
C VAL A 100 2.14 6.08 -9.23
N ALA A 101 1.29 7.02 -8.82
CA ALA A 101 1.35 7.61 -7.48
C ALA A 101 1.19 6.55 -6.38
N LYS A 102 0.21 5.64 -6.54
CA LYS A 102 0.00 4.53 -5.61
C LYS A 102 1.22 3.60 -5.56
N GLY A 103 1.81 3.29 -6.71
CA GLY A 103 2.99 2.44 -6.78
C GLY A 103 4.21 3.08 -6.12
N LEU A 104 4.45 4.38 -6.33
CA LEU A 104 5.53 5.12 -5.68
C LEU A 104 5.35 5.17 -4.17
N ALA A 105 4.14 5.45 -3.68
CA ALA A 105 3.85 5.45 -2.25
C ALA A 105 4.14 4.08 -1.61
N LEU A 106 3.75 2.97 -2.26
CA LEU A 106 4.04 1.62 -1.79
C LEU A 106 5.55 1.31 -1.79
N ILE A 107 6.31 1.78 -2.79
CA ILE A 107 7.77 1.60 -2.83
C ILE A 107 8.41 2.29 -1.62
N VAL A 108 7.98 3.51 -1.28
CA VAL A 108 8.48 4.22 -0.10
C VAL A 108 8.14 3.46 1.18
N VAL A 109 6.89 3.03 1.35
CA VAL A 109 6.47 2.22 2.51
C VAL A 109 7.32 0.95 2.63
N GLY A 110 7.49 0.21 1.55
CA GLY A 110 8.31 -1.01 1.55
C GLY A 110 9.78 -0.74 1.86
N GLY A 111 10.32 0.40 1.39
CA GLY A 111 11.68 0.86 1.73
C GLY A 111 11.84 1.13 3.23
N LEU A 112 10.82 1.71 3.87
CA LEU A 112 10.82 1.92 5.33
C LEU A 112 10.81 0.59 6.10
N PHE A 113 10.07 -0.43 5.64
CA PHE A 113 10.12 -1.77 6.23
C PHE A 113 11.50 -2.42 6.05
N LEU A 114 12.13 -2.28 4.88
CA LEU A 114 13.49 -2.79 4.67
C LEU A 114 14.49 -2.10 5.59
N ARG A 115 14.39 -0.78 5.73
CA ARG A 115 15.23 -0.02 6.66
C ARG A 115 15.04 -0.51 8.09
N ALA A 116 13.78 -0.65 8.55
CA ALA A 116 13.48 -1.15 9.89
C ALA A 116 14.07 -2.55 10.11
N ALA A 117 13.96 -3.45 9.14
CA ALA A 117 14.55 -4.79 9.19
C ALA A 117 16.08 -4.76 9.27
N TRP A 118 16.71 -3.88 8.50
CA TRP A 118 18.18 -3.73 8.49
C TRP A 118 18.73 -3.13 9.78
N THR A 119 18.09 -2.08 10.27
CA THR A 119 18.52 -1.38 11.50
C THR A 119 18.04 -2.07 12.77
N HIS A 120 17.22 -3.11 12.69
CA HIS A 120 16.54 -3.75 13.82
C HIS A 120 15.73 -2.75 14.67
N ASP A 121 15.26 -1.67 14.06
CA ASP A 121 14.50 -0.60 14.70
C ASP A 121 13.08 -0.50 14.09
N PRO A 122 12.05 -0.96 14.83
CA PRO A 122 10.67 -0.90 14.35
C PRO A 122 10.13 0.54 14.23
N SER A 123 10.79 1.55 14.83
CA SER A 123 10.34 2.94 14.81
C SER A 123 10.26 3.51 13.37
N GLY A 124 11.10 3.00 12.47
CA GLY A 124 11.11 3.36 11.05
C GLY A 124 9.99 2.73 10.24
N SER A 125 9.35 1.65 10.74
CA SER A 125 8.27 0.97 10.03
C SER A 125 6.95 1.69 10.24
N THR A 126 6.71 2.70 9.47
CA THR A 126 5.48 3.48 9.48
C THR A 126 4.65 3.14 8.25
N GLY A 127 3.33 3.15 8.39
CA GLY A 127 2.43 2.95 7.26
C GLY A 127 2.53 4.09 6.23
N LEU A 128 1.47 4.27 5.44
CA LEU A 128 1.43 5.30 4.39
C LEU A 128 1.58 6.71 4.96
N ASP A 129 0.99 7.01 6.10
CA ASP A 129 1.08 8.29 6.81
C ASP A 129 2.50 8.64 7.21
N GLY A 130 3.24 7.69 7.77
CA GLY A 130 4.64 7.89 8.10
C GLY A 130 5.54 7.97 6.87
N ALA A 131 5.24 7.22 5.80
CA ALA A 131 5.95 7.36 4.52
C ALA A 131 5.77 8.78 3.95
N LEU A 132 4.56 9.35 4.03
CA LEU A 132 4.29 10.73 3.61
C LEU A 132 5.02 11.75 4.50
N ALA A 133 5.10 11.50 5.82
CA ALA A 133 5.86 12.35 6.74
C ALA A 133 7.37 12.35 6.43
N VAL A 134 7.94 11.19 6.12
CA VAL A 134 9.35 11.08 5.67
C VAL A 134 9.56 11.82 4.35
N LEU A 135 8.63 11.67 3.41
CA LEU A 135 8.71 12.40 2.14
C LEU A 135 8.61 13.92 2.34
N LEU A 136 7.80 14.40 3.29
CA LEU A 136 7.70 15.83 3.59
C LEU A 136 9.04 16.43 4.02
N GLY A 137 9.88 15.68 4.72
CA GLY A 137 11.23 16.08 5.12
C GLY A 137 12.28 16.00 4.00
N ALA A 138 11.95 15.44 2.84
CA ALA A 138 12.86 15.33 1.71
C ALA A 138 12.95 16.66 0.90
N PRO A 139 14.01 16.86 0.10
CA PRO A 139 14.05 17.94 -0.86
C PRO A 139 12.81 17.92 -1.77
N PHE A 140 12.14 19.06 -1.91
CA PHE A 140 10.85 19.19 -2.62
C PHE A 140 9.69 18.36 -1.98
N GLY A 141 9.81 17.99 -0.70
CA GLY A 141 8.86 17.15 0.03
C GLY A 141 7.40 17.58 -0.12
N PRO A 142 7.01 18.85 0.11
CA PRO A 142 5.63 19.30 -0.06
C PRO A 142 5.09 19.06 -1.48
N ALA A 143 5.89 19.27 -2.51
CA ALA A 143 5.49 19.03 -3.89
C ALA A 143 5.32 17.53 -4.18
N LEU A 144 6.21 16.69 -3.63
CA LEU A 144 6.10 15.24 -3.76
C LEU A 144 4.83 14.71 -3.09
N VAL A 145 4.55 15.15 -1.87
CA VAL A 145 3.34 14.74 -1.13
C VAL A 145 2.06 15.24 -1.81
N ALA A 146 2.07 16.50 -2.29
CA ALA A 146 0.95 17.03 -3.07
C ALA A 146 0.73 16.22 -4.35
N GLY A 147 1.80 15.87 -5.07
CA GLY A 147 1.74 15.03 -6.27
C GLY A 147 1.16 13.64 -5.99
N ILE A 148 1.56 13.00 -4.89
CA ILE A 148 1.00 11.72 -4.45
C ILE A 148 -0.48 11.87 -4.08
N GLY A 149 -0.85 12.93 -3.35
CA GLY A 149 -2.25 13.21 -2.98
C GLY A 149 -3.15 13.40 -4.20
N LEU A 150 -2.70 14.20 -5.17
CA LEU A 150 -3.40 14.36 -6.46
C LEU A 150 -3.50 13.03 -7.22
N GLY A 151 -2.45 12.21 -7.16
CA GLY A 151 -2.45 10.87 -7.75
C GLY A 151 -3.48 9.93 -7.09
N PHE A 152 -3.62 9.98 -5.77
CA PHE A 152 -4.67 9.21 -5.08
C PHE A 152 -6.07 9.73 -5.40
N ALA A 153 -6.26 11.04 -5.51
CA ALA A 153 -7.53 11.61 -5.97
C ALA A 153 -7.87 11.14 -7.40
N ALA A 154 -6.89 11.19 -8.30
CA ALA A 154 -7.04 10.66 -9.66
C ALA A 154 -7.38 9.16 -9.69
N TYR A 155 -6.74 8.36 -8.82
CA TYR A 155 -7.05 6.94 -8.68
C TYR A 155 -8.46 6.70 -8.15
N GLY A 156 -8.92 7.54 -7.20
CA GLY A 156 -10.29 7.52 -6.69
C GLY A 156 -11.32 7.76 -7.80
N LEU A 157 -11.13 8.84 -8.57
CA LEU A 157 -12.00 9.16 -9.72
C LEU A 157 -11.99 8.04 -10.77
N TYR A 158 -10.81 7.50 -11.09
CA TYR A 158 -10.71 6.33 -11.98
C TYR A 158 -11.45 5.12 -11.41
N SER A 159 -11.42 4.89 -10.11
CA SER A 159 -12.08 3.74 -9.47
C SER A 159 -13.61 3.83 -9.59
N PHE A 160 -14.19 5.03 -9.54
CA PHE A 160 -15.62 5.23 -9.84
C PHE A 160 -15.96 4.88 -11.30
N ALA A 161 -15.15 5.36 -12.25
CA ALA A 161 -15.35 5.00 -13.66
C ALA A 161 -15.21 3.48 -13.87
N ARG A 162 -14.21 2.86 -13.22
CA ARG A 162 -14.00 1.42 -13.26
C ARG A 162 -15.19 0.64 -12.69
N ALA A 163 -15.78 1.08 -11.58
CA ALA A 163 -16.96 0.43 -10.99
C ALA A 163 -18.13 0.35 -11.96
N ARG A 164 -18.26 1.37 -12.83
CA ARG A 164 -19.32 1.41 -13.87
C ARG A 164 -19.02 0.54 -15.09
N PHE A 165 -17.74 0.37 -15.45
CA PHE A 165 -17.31 -0.28 -16.70
C PHE A 165 -16.47 -1.55 -16.48
N ALA A 166 -16.38 -2.07 -15.25
CA ALA A 166 -15.63 -3.29 -14.96
C ALA A 166 -16.30 -4.53 -15.58
N ARG A 167 -15.48 -5.43 -16.07
CA ARG A 167 -15.93 -6.80 -16.37
C ARG A 167 -16.15 -7.53 -15.05
N THR A 168 -17.39 -7.98 -14.82
CA THR A 168 -17.77 -8.86 -13.69
C THR A 168 -17.45 -10.30 -14.03
#